data_1902dd3b82da162bfb5c6d348b8e20d4
#
_entry.id   1902dd3b82da162bfb5c6d348b8e20d4
#
_cell.length_a   1.000
_cell.length_b   1.000
_cell.length_c   1.000
_cell.angle_alpha   90.00
_cell.angle_beta   90.00
_cell.angle_gamma   90.00
#
_symmetry.space_group_name_H-M   'P 1'
#
loop_
_entity.id
_entity.type
_entity.pdbx_description
1 polymer ?
#
loop_
_entity_poly.entity_id
_entity_poly.type
_entity_poly.pdbx_seq_one_letter_code
_entity_poly.pdbx_strand_id
1 'polypeptide(L)'
;MLKIIVFIFSICSILNIEGVDETHTRNRKCTSSWGFYGHKRINRMAVFTLPPELFTFYKKHIEFLTEHAIDPDKRRYAAKGEAERHYIDIDHYAHNGEDPFEIVPKRWKDAVEKFSEDTLKAYGIVPWHLEVMVKRLTRAFKEKNLDRILQYSADLGHYVGDSHVPLHTTENYNGQM
;
A
#
# COMPACT_ATOMS: atom_id res chain seq x y z
N MET A 1 -9.55 0.56 -17.90
CA MET A 1 -9.29 0.02 -16.55
C MET A 1 -8.11 0.66 -15.84
N LEU A 2 -7.04 1.02 -16.53
CA LEU A 2 -5.85 1.69 -15.93
C LEU A 2 -6.16 3.08 -15.35
N LYS A 3 -7.13 3.82 -15.93
CA LYS A 3 -7.51 5.17 -15.45
C LYS A 3 -8.16 5.21 -14.07
N ILE A 4 -8.72 4.11 -13.59
CA ILE A 4 -9.39 4.03 -12.27
C ILE A 4 -8.38 4.02 -11.13
N ILE A 5 -7.20 3.45 -11.35
CA ILE A 5 -6.14 3.35 -10.33
C ILE A 5 -5.44 4.70 -10.15
N VAL A 6 -5.27 5.48 -11.22
CA VAL A 6 -4.58 6.78 -11.18
C VAL A 6 -5.36 7.84 -10.39
N PHE A 7 -6.71 7.75 -10.32
CA PHE A 7 -7.54 8.74 -9.61
C PHE A 7 -7.46 8.65 -8.08
N ILE A 8 -7.05 7.52 -7.53
CA ILE A 8 -6.87 7.36 -6.07
C ILE A 8 -5.69 8.20 -5.55
N PHE A 9 -4.78 8.63 -6.41
CA PHE A 9 -3.50 9.23 -6.06
C PHE A 9 -3.46 10.75 -5.89
N SER A 10 -4.50 11.48 -6.34
CA SER A 10 -4.43 12.95 -6.40
C SER A 10 -4.76 13.69 -5.10
N ILE A 11 -5.17 13.00 -4.03
CA ILE A 11 -5.71 13.66 -2.82
C ILE A 11 -4.68 13.82 -1.69
N CYS A 12 -3.51 13.21 -1.78
CA CYS A 12 -2.51 13.30 -0.69
C CYS A 12 -1.79 14.67 -0.59
N SER A 13 -2.01 15.58 -1.54
CA SER A 13 -1.25 16.84 -1.63
C SER A 13 -1.91 18.07 -0.98
N ILE A 14 -3.09 17.96 -0.38
CA ILE A 14 -3.83 19.14 0.12
C ILE A 14 -4.30 18.94 1.56
N LEU A 15 -3.41 18.79 2.52
CA LEU A 15 -3.72 19.04 3.94
C LEU A 15 -2.50 19.63 4.64
N ASN A 16 -2.25 20.92 4.39
CA ASN A 16 -1.58 21.78 5.37
C ASN A 16 -2.58 22.05 6.49
N ILE A 17 -2.37 21.48 7.65
CA ILE A 17 -3.08 21.85 8.88
C ILE A 17 -2.10 22.62 9.74
N GLU A 18 -2.26 23.96 9.71
CA GLU A 18 -1.64 24.85 10.67
C GLU A 18 -2.40 24.80 12.00
N GLY A 19 -1.66 24.70 13.09
CA GLY A 19 -2.00 25.21 14.40
C GLY A 19 -3.01 24.41 15.23
N VAL A 20 -2.50 23.57 16.15
CA VAL A 20 -3.22 23.22 17.38
C VAL A 20 -2.29 23.40 18.57
N ASP A 21 -2.76 24.20 19.50
CA ASP A 21 -2.22 24.67 20.77
C ASP A 21 -1.66 23.55 21.67
N GLU A 22 -0.45 23.77 22.17
CA GLU A 22 0.23 22.92 23.15
C GLU A 22 -0.23 23.25 24.58
N THR A 23 -1.16 22.49 25.12
CA THR A 23 -1.21 22.25 26.58
C THR A 23 -2.10 21.04 26.91
N HIS A 24 -1.57 19.85 26.86
CA HIS A 24 -1.93 18.75 27.77
C HIS A 24 -0.96 17.57 27.58
N THR A 25 0.10 17.57 28.38
CA THR A 25 0.98 16.41 28.54
C THR A 25 0.21 15.23 29.14
N ARG A 26 -0.34 14.43 28.28
CA ARG A 26 -0.78 13.08 28.62
C ARG A 26 0.22 12.11 28.00
N ASN A 27 0.99 11.44 28.86
CA ASN A 27 1.89 10.33 28.52
C ASN A 27 1.09 9.28 27.72
N ARG A 28 0.94 9.48 26.42
CA ARG A 28 0.52 8.43 25.50
C ARG A 28 1.78 7.69 25.09
N LYS A 29 1.96 6.46 25.59
CA LYS A 29 2.82 5.48 24.93
C LYS A 29 2.45 5.54 23.44
N CYS A 30 3.38 6.02 22.63
CA CYS A 30 3.26 5.99 21.18
C CYS A 30 3.46 4.54 20.74
N THR A 31 2.44 3.72 20.94
CA THR A 31 2.39 2.37 20.39
C THR A 31 1.93 2.52 18.96
N SER A 32 2.71 2.07 17.99
CA SER A 32 2.50 1.76 16.54
C SER A 32 1.10 2.02 15.90
N SER A 33 0.37 3.01 16.37
CA SER A 33 -1.02 3.27 16.04
C SER A 33 -1.19 4.02 14.71
N TRP A 34 -0.11 4.64 14.18
CA TRP A 34 -0.22 5.47 12.98
C TRP A 34 -0.55 4.63 11.74
N GLY A 35 0.12 3.50 11.56
CA GLY A 35 -0.11 2.61 10.42
C GLY A 35 -1.57 2.15 10.34
N PHE A 36 -2.10 1.61 11.42
CA PHE A 36 -3.49 1.13 11.46
C PHE A 36 -4.51 2.25 11.23
N TYR A 37 -4.31 3.39 11.88
CA TYR A 37 -5.18 4.56 11.67
C TYR A 37 -5.08 5.08 10.23
N GLY A 38 -3.87 5.22 9.72
CA GLY A 38 -3.62 5.69 8.36
C GLY A 38 -4.29 4.82 7.32
N HIS A 39 -4.07 3.50 7.36
CA HIS A 39 -4.68 2.55 6.41
C HIS A 39 -6.21 2.58 6.45
N LYS A 40 -6.81 2.62 7.64
CA LYS A 40 -8.27 2.74 7.79
C LYS A 40 -8.79 4.03 7.15
N ARG A 41 -8.10 5.16 7.36
CA ARG A 41 -8.47 6.45 6.76
C ARG A 41 -8.31 6.45 5.25
N ILE A 42 -7.19 5.94 4.73
CA ILE A 42 -6.91 5.86 3.30
C ILE A 42 -8.01 5.05 2.60
N ASN A 43 -8.28 3.82 3.05
CA ASN A 43 -9.30 2.97 2.45
C ASN A 43 -10.70 3.60 2.51
N ARG A 44 -11.06 4.20 3.64
CA ARG A 44 -12.33 4.89 3.78
C ARG A 44 -12.47 6.07 2.82
N MET A 45 -11.43 6.89 2.73
CA MET A 45 -11.45 8.08 1.86
C MET A 45 -11.41 7.72 0.37
N ALA A 46 -10.70 6.65 0.00
CA ALA A 46 -10.63 6.16 -1.37
C ALA A 46 -12.01 5.85 -1.97
N VAL A 47 -12.97 5.41 -1.14
CA VAL A 47 -14.35 5.15 -1.60
C VAL A 47 -14.99 6.41 -2.18
N PHE A 48 -14.70 7.58 -1.63
CA PHE A 48 -15.29 8.85 -2.08
C PHE A 48 -14.67 9.39 -3.37
N THR A 49 -13.57 8.80 -3.83
CA THR A 49 -12.90 9.17 -5.09
C THR A 49 -13.26 8.27 -6.25
N LEU A 50 -14.07 7.25 -6.00
CA LEU A 50 -14.49 6.28 -7.02
C LEU A 50 -15.48 6.90 -8.01
N PRO A 51 -15.45 6.46 -9.28
CA PRO A 51 -16.44 6.87 -10.26
C PRO A 51 -17.84 6.37 -9.86
N PRO A 52 -18.91 7.04 -10.33
CA PRO A 52 -20.30 6.77 -9.92
C PRO A 52 -20.69 5.29 -10.02
N GLU A 53 -20.18 4.58 -11.03
CA GLU A 53 -20.49 3.18 -11.30
C GLU A 53 -20.03 2.24 -10.18
N LEU A 54 -18.97 2.62 -9.47
CA LEU A 54 -18.41 1.84 -8.35
C LEU A 54 -18.77 2.43 -6.99
N PHE A 55 -19.02 3.74 -6.94
CA PHE A 55 -19.24 4.46 -5.69
C PHE A 55 -20.37 3.85 -4.84
N THR A 56 -21.55 3.63 -5.43
CA THR A 56 -22.71 3.11 -4.70
C THR A 56 -22.43 1.74 -4.09
N PHE A 57 -21.75 0.87 -4.85
CA PHE A 57 -21.35 -0.45 -4.38
C PHE A 57 -20.38 -0.35 -3.19
N TYR A 58 -19.28 0.38 -3.34
CA TYR A 58 -18.25 0.48 -2.31
C TYR A 58 -18.71 1.31 -1.10
N LYS A 59 -19.56 2.32 -1.30
CA LYS A 59 -20.16 3.08 -0.20
C LYS A 59 -20.99 2.20 0.74
N LYS A 60 -21.74 1.25 0.20
CA LYS A 60 -22.51 0.27 0.99
C LYS A 60 -21.61 -0.60 1.87
N HIS A 61 -20.38 -0.85 1.45
CA HIS A 61 -19.42 -1.71 2.13
C HIS A 61 -18.25 -0.94 2.77
N ILE A 62 -18.40 0.36 2.99
CA ILE A 62 -17.31 1.25 3.45
C ILE A 62 -16.74 0.85 4.81
N GLU A 63 -17.58 0.34 5.72
CA GLU A 63 -17.11 -0.11 7.03
C GLU A 63 -16.26 -1.36 6.91
N PHE A 64 -16.62 -2.30 6.05
CA PHE A 64 -15.78 -3.46 5.75
C PHE A 64 -14.41 -3.02 5.24
N LEU A 65 -14.36 -2.17 4.22
CA LEU A 65 -13.09 -1.68 3.64
C LEU A 65 -12.24 -0.94 4.67
N THR A 66 -12.87 -0.21 5.58
CA THR A 66 -12.20 0.52 6.65
C THR A 66 -11.58 -0.44 7.66
N GLU A 67 -12.36 -1.39 8.18
CA GLU A 67 -11.90 -2.27 9.25
C GLU A 67 -10.89 -3.32 8.76
N HIS A 68 -11.03 -3.79 7.53
CA HIS A 68 -10.13 -4.77 6.91
C HIS A 68 -8.90 -4.16 6.21
N ALA A 69 -8.78 -2.83 6.20
CA ALA A 69 -7.60 -2.14 5.68
C ALA A 69 -6.29 -2.53 6.37
N ILE A 70 -6.34 -3.06 7.58
CA ILE A 70 -5.17 -3.43 8.40
C ILE A 70 -4.91 -4.94 8.47
N ASP A 71 -5.66 -5.72 7.71
CA ASP A 71 -5.51 -7.18 7.74
C ASP A 71 -4.15 -7.65 7.17
N PRO A 72 -3.55 -7.01 6.15
CA PRO A 72 -2.18 -7.32 5.74
C PRO A 72 -1.17 -7.14 6.88
N ASP A 73 -1.23 -6.06 7.64
CA ASP A 73 -0.36 -5.84 8.80
C ASP A 73 -0.53 -6.91 9.87
N LYS A 74 -1.78 -7.30 10.17
CA LYS A 74 -2.05 -8.35 11.18
C LYS A 74 -1.45 -9.69 10.79
N ARG A 75 -1.46 -10.04 9.48
CA ARG A 75 -0.90 -11.31 9.00
C ARG A 75 0.58 -11.25 8.69
N ARG A 76 1.22 -10.07 8.74
CA ARG A 76 2.64 -9.87 8.43
C ARG A 76 3.55 -10.83 9.19
N TYR A 77 3.23 -11.13 10.44
CA TYR A 77 4.02 -12.02 11.29
C TYR A 77 3.54 -13.48 11.28
N ALA A 78 2.37 -13.75 10.75
CA ALA A 78 1.76 -15.08 10.76
C ALA A 78 1.84 -15.79 9.41
N ALA A 79 1.83 -15.04 8.30
CA ALA A 79 1.84 -15.59 6.96
C ALA A 79 3.23 -15.43 6.31
N LYS A 80 3.83 -16.55 5.94
CA LYS A 80 5.10 -16.55 5.20
C LYS A 80 4.95 -15.77 3.89
N GLY A 81 5.89 -14.88 3.64
CA GLY A 81 5.91 -14.10 2.41
C GLY A 81 4.96 -12.89 2.43
N GLU A 82 4.42 -12.51 3.58
CA GLU A 82 3.60 -11.31 3.69
C GLU A 82 4.45 -10.06 3.92
N ALA A 83 5.50 -10.15 4.74
CA ALA A 83 6.31 -9.00 5.13
C ALA A 83 6.90 -8.23 3.94
N GLU A 84 7.47 -8.94 2.97
CA GLU A 84 8.10 -8.36 1.79
C GLU A 84 7.13 -7.69 0.81
N ARG A 85 5.82 -7.83 0.99
CA ARG A 85 4.78 -7.20 0.17
C ARG A 85 4.47 -5.78 0.56
N HIS A 86 4.99 -5.31 1.70
CA HIS A 86 4.69 -4.00 2.28
C HIS A 86 5.68 -2.91 1.87
N TYR A 87 6.83 -3.27 1.28
CA TYR A 87 7.90 -2.31 1.03
C TYR A 87 8.69 -2.65 -0.23
N ILE A 88 9.57 -1.74 -0.60
CA ILE A 88 10.68 -1.94 -1.52
C ILE A 88 11.82 -1.02 -1.12
N ASP A 89 12.97 -1.56 -0.78
CA ASP A 89 14.19 -0.80 -0.55
C ASP A 89 14.83 -0.47 -1.92
N ILE A 90 14.26 0.51 -2.61
CA ILE A 90 14.61 0.78 -4.00
C ILE A 90 16.03 1.31 -4.16
N ASP A 91 16.52 1.99 -3.14
CA ASP A 91 17.90 2.49 -3.05
C ASP A 91 18.94 1.37 -2.99
N HIS A 92 18.58 0.17 -2.55
CA HIS A 92 19.44 -1.01 -2.62
C HIS A 92 19.94 -1.33 -4.05
N TYR A 93 19.14 -1.04 -5.04
CA TYR A 93 19.42 -1.42 -6.44
C TYR A 93 20.25 -0.40 -7.22
N ALA A 94 20.45 0.80 -6.68
CA ALA A 94 21.16 1.89 -7.34
C ALA A 94 22.42 2.31 -6.55
N HIS A 95 23.52 2.45 -7.27
CA HIS A 95 24.79 2.86 -6.68
C HIS A 95 25.37 4.05 -7.47
N ASN A 96 26.23 4.84 -6.83
CA ASN A 96 26.98 5.90 -7.50
C ASN A 96 26.15 6.96 -8.26
N GLY A 97 24.91 7.24 -7.78
CA GLY A 97 24.04 8.24 -8.38
C GLY A 97 23.22 7.74 -9.59
N GLU A 98 23.15 6.45 -9.79
CA GLU A 98 22.25 5.86 -10.77
C GLU A 98 20.77 6.02 -10.37
N ASP A 99 19.89 6.10 -11.36
CA ASP A 99 18.44 6.14 -11.10
C ASP A 99 17.89 4.71 -10.91
N PRO A 100 17.43 4.35 -9.70
CA PRO A 100 16.90 3.02 -9.46
C PRO A 100 15.66 2.70 -10.31
N PHE A 101 14.90 3.70 -10.74
CA PHE A 101 13.73 3.50 -11.60
C PHE A 101 14.07 3.09 -13.02
N GLU A 102 15.30 3.39 -13.47
CA GLU A 102 15.83 2.90 -14.75
C GLU A 102 16.47 1.52 -14.61
N ILE A 103 16.98 1.20 -13.41
CA ILE A 103 17.71 -0.05 -13.15
C ILE A 103 16.76 -1.21 -12.83
N VAL A 104 15.73 -0.97 -12.02
CA VAL A 104 14.82 -2.02 -11.56
C VAL A 104 13.79 -2.34 -12.64
N PRO A 105 13.78 -3.57 -13.18
CA PRO A 105 12.83 -3.95 -14.21
C PRO A 105 11.39 -3.93 -13.70
N LYS A 106 10.49 -3.36 -14.50
CA LYS A 106 9.06 -3.26 -14.17
C LYS A 106 8.35 -4.61 -14.17
N ARG A 107 8.82 -5.57 -15.00
CA ARG A 107 8.22 -6.91 -15.09
C ARG A 107 8.90 -7.84 -14.10
N TRP A 108 8.11 -8.56 -13.31
CA TRP A 108 8.62 -9.51 -12.32
C TRP A 108 9.63 -10.51 -12.88
N LYS A 109 9.33 -11.11 -14.05
CA LYS A 109 10.24 -12.07 -14.69
C LYS A 109 11.61 -11.47 -14.97
N ASP A 110 11.65 -10.26 -15.51
CA ASP A 110 12.88 -9.58 -15.89
C ASP A 110 13.66 -9.14 -14.62
N ALA A 111 12.93 -8.78 -13.55
CA ALA A 111 13.53 -8.45 -12.25
C ALA A 111 14.17 -9.70 -11.60
N VAL A 112 13.48 -10.84 -11.64
CA VAL A 112 14.02 -12.12 -11.14
C VAL A 112 15.25 -12.55 -11.93
N GLU A 113 15.24 -12.41 -13.26
CA GLU A 113 16.38 -12.72 -14.11
C GLU A 113 17.59 -11.84 -13.76
N LYS A 114 17.37 -10.56 -13.43
CA LYS A 114 18.44 -9.61 -13.13
C LYS A 114 18.98 -9.74 -11.70
N PHE A 115 18.12 -9.93 -10.70
CA PHE A 115 18.47 -9.81 -9.28
C PHE A 115 18.28 -11.07 -8.46
N SER A 116 17.67 -12.10 -8.96
CA SER A 116 17.14 -13.29 -8.29
C SER A 116 15.88 -13.04 -7.45
N GLU A 117 15.06 -14.07 -7.28
CA GLU A 117 13.83 -13.98 -6.48
C GLU A 117 14.13 -13.77 -4.99
N ASP A 118 15.18 -14.39 -4.48
CA ASP A 118 15.57 -14.29 -3.07
C ASP A 118 16.02 -12.86 -2.73
N THR A 119 16.82 -12.23 -3.59
CA THR A 119 17.22 -10.83 -3.43
C THR A 119 16.01 -9.90 -3.45
N LEU A 120 15.12 -10.06 -4.44
CA LEU A 120 13.92 -9.23 -4.52
C LEU A 120 13.04 -9.36 -3.28
N LYS A 121 12.87 -10.57 -2.74
CA LYS A 121 12.10 -10.77 -1.50
C LYS A 121 12.80 -10.19 -0.28
N ALA A 122 14.12 -10.22 -0.21
CA ALA A 122 14.86 -9.65 0.90
C ALA A 122 14.70 -8.12 0.98
N TYR A 123 14.61 -7.45 -0.19
CA TYR A 123 14.49 -5.99 -0.29
C TYR A 123 13.09 -5.49 -0.67
N GLY A 124 12.09 -6.37 -0.59
CA GLY A 124 10.69 -6.03 -0.78
C GLY A 124 10.18 -6.07 -2.22
N ILE A 125 8.91 -6.41 -2.36
CA ILE A 125 8.28 -6.70 -3.66
C ILE A 125 6.96 -5.96 -3.90
N VAL A 126 6.67 -4.89 -3.14
CA VAL A 126 5.37 -4.21 -3.21
C VAL A 126 4.94 -3.82 -4.64
N PRO A 127 5.81 -3.32 -5.55
CA PRO A 127 5.36 -2.91 -6.88
C PRO A 127 4.79 -4.07 -7.70
N TRP A 128 5.46 -5.22 -7.68
CA TRP A 128 5.01 -6.42 -8.40
C TRP A 128 3.83 -7.09 -7.69
N HIS A 129 3.78 -6.99 -6.35
CA HIS A 129 2.63 -7.50 -5.59
C HIS A 129 1.35 -6.71 -5.90
N LEU A 130 1.43 -5.40 -6.08
CA LEU A 130 0.30 -4.57 -6.52
C LEU A 130 -0.28 -5.06 -7.86
N GLU A 131 0.57 -5.43 -8.82
CA GLU A 131 0.10 -6.01 -10.09
C GLU A 131 -0.67 -7.32 -9.89
N VAL A 132 -0.17 -8.19 -8.99
CA VAL A 132 -0.86 -9.44 -8.62
C VAL A 132 -2.23 -9.14 -7.99
N MET A 133 -2.30 -8.16 -7.09
CA MET A 133 -3.55 -7.79 -6.42
C MET A 133 -4.57 -7.21 -7.39
N VAL A 134 -4.16 -6.38 -8.34
CA VAL A 134 -5.03 -5.87 -9.42
C VAL A 134 -5.59 -7.01 -10.26
N LYS A 135 -4.77 -8.00 -10.62
CA LYS A 135 -5.21 -9.18 -11.38
C LYS A 135 -6.21 -10.02 -10.58
N ARG A 136 -5.96 -10.22 -9.27
CA ARG A 136 -6.89 -10.94 -8.37
C ARG A 136 -8.23 -10.22 -8.24
N LEU A 137 -8.20 -8.91 -8.02
CA LEU A 137 -9.41 -8.10 -7.91
C LEU A 137 -10.19 -8.10 -9.23
N THR A 138 -9.51 -7.95 -10.36
CA THR A 138 -10.13 -8.04 -11.69
C THR A 138 -10.83 -9.38 -11.91
N ARG A 139 -10.21 -10.48 -11.50
CA ARG A 139 -10.80 -11.82 -11.57
C ARG A 139 -12.04 -11.93 -10.68
N ALA A 140 -11.94 -11.43 -9.41
CA ALA A 140 -13.06 -11.45 -8.48
C ALA A 140 -14.29 -10.70 -9.04
N PHE A 141 -14.08 -9.56 -9.72
CA PHE A 141 -15.16 -8.85 -10.42
C PHE A 141 -15.77 -9.67 -11.56
N LYS A 142 -14.94 -10.33 -12.39
CA LYS A 142 -15.43 -11.20 -13.48
C LYS A 142 -16.25 -12.37 -12.94
N GLU A 143 -15.82 -12.94 -11.83
CA GLU A 143 -16.49 -14.06 -11.14
C GLU A 143 -17.70 -13.60 -10.31
N LYS A 144 -17.92 -12.28 -10.17
CA LYS A 144 -18.95 -11.66 -9.31
C LYS A 144 -18.89 -12.15 -7.85
N ASN A 145 -17.70 -12.45 -7.36
CA ASN A 145 -17.48 -12.95 -6.01
C ASN A 145 -17.34 -11.76 -5.05
N LEU A 146 -18.43 -11.44 -4.33
CA LEU A 146 -18.51 -10.29 -3.45
C LEU A 146 -17.42 -10.30 -2.36
N ASP A 147 -17.24 -11.41 -1.69
CA ASP A 147 -16.30 -11.51 -0.57
C ASP A 147 -14.86 -11.25 -1.03
N ARG A 148 -14.47 -11.84 -2.16
CA ARG A 148 -13.15 -11.61 -2.75
C ARG A 148 -12.98 -10.18 -3.29
N ILE A 149 -14.03 -9.58 -3.84
CA ILE A 149 -13.99 -8.17 -4.28
C ILE A 149 -13.68 -7.29 -3.08
N LEU A 150 -14.40 -7.44 -1.98
CA LEU A 150 -14.22 -6.61 -0.79
C LEU A 150 -12.86 -6.85 -0.13
N GLN A 151 -12.45 -8.12 0.05
CA GLN A 151 -11.17 -8.46 0.63
C GLN A 151 -9.99 -7.91 -0.20
N TYR A 152 -9.97 -8.20 -1.50
CA TYR A 152 -8.87 -7.74 -2.36
C TYR A 152 -8.85 -6.23 -2.54
N SER A 153 -9.99 -5.56 -2.44
CA SER A 153 -10.04 -4.10 -2.44
C SER A 153 -9.44 -3.51 -1.16
N ALA A 154 -9.74 -4.08 0.01
CA ALA A 154 -9.17 -3.65 1.28
C ALA A 154 -7.66 -3.87 1.30
N ASP A 155 -7.20 -5.06 0.90
CA ASP A 155 -5.78 -5.39 0.81
C ASP A 155 -5.03 -4.51 -0.21
N LEU A 156 -5.61 -4.29 -1.39
CA LEU A 156 -5.01 -3.43 -2.42
C LEU A 156 -4.82 -2.00 -1.91
N GLY A 157 -5.82 -1.44 -1.23
CA GLY A 157 -5.73 -0.11 -0.66
C GLY A 157 -4.64 0.00 0.42
N HIS A 158 -4.44 -1.06 1.21
CA HIS A 158 -3.34 -1.15 2.17
C HIS A 158 -1.97 -1.06 1.48
N TYR A 159 -1.67 -1.97 0.54
CA TYR A 159 -0.36 -1.98 -0.13
C TYR A 159 -0.11 -0.73 -0.99
N VAL A 160 -1.16 -0.15 -1.57
CA VAL A 160 -1.06 1.15 -2.23
C VAL A 160 -0.70 2.23 -1.22
N GLY A 161 -1.30 2.23 -0.03
CA GLY A 161 -0.94 3.13 1.06
C GLY A 161 0.54 3.01 1.44
N ASP A 162 1.02 1.78 1.68
CA ASP A 162 2.42 1.50 2.01
C ASP A 162 3.39 2.01 0.95
N SER A 163 3.09 1.80 -0.33
CA SER A 163 3.94 2.24 -1.44
C SER A 163 4.07 3.77 -1.57
N HIS A 164 3.29 4.54 -0.79
CA HIS A 164 3.36 6.00 -0.70
C HIS A 164 4.01 6.50 0.58
N VAL A 165 4.43 5.61 1.46
CA VAL A 165 5.20 5.96 2.66
C VAL A 165 6.69 5.99 2.30
N PRO A 166 7.37 7.14 2.36
CA PRO A 166 8.80 7.21 1.98
C PRO A 166 9.68 6.20 2.71
N LEU A 167 9.38 5.93 4.00
CA LEU A 167 10.13 4.96 4.80
C LEU A 167 9.83 3.49 4.45
N HIS A 168 8.92 3.23 3.52
CA HIS A 168 8.69 1.90 2.93
C HIS A 168 9.37 1.75 1.55
N THR A 169 10.19 2.73 1.17
CA THR A 169 10.89 2.72 -0.12
C THR A 169 12.41 2.88 0.00
N THR A 170 12.96 2.67 1.19
CA THR A 170 14.40 2.85 1.48
C THR A 170 14.86 1.88 2.55
N GLU A 171 16.12 1.41 2.45
CA GLU A 171 16.80 0.67 3.51
C GLU A 171 16.89 1.48 4.82
N ASN A 172 16.91 2.81 4.73
CA ASN A 172 16.91 3.72 5.89
C ASN A 172 15.49 3.94 6.46
N TYR A 173 14.69 2.88 6.57
CA TYR A 173 13.29 2.93 7.00
C TYR A 173 13.07 3.52 8.40
N ASN A 174 14.10 3.56 9.23
CA ASN A 174 14.06 4.14 10.58
C ASN A 174 14.73 5.52 10.70
N GLY A 175 15.28 6.05 9.60
CA GLY A 175 15.91 7.36 9.54
C GLY A 175 17.21 7.49 10.35
N GLN A 176 17.93 6.38 10.60
CA GLN A 176 19.12 6.33 11.47
C GLN A 176 20.43 6.06 10.71
N MET A 177 20.38 5.97 9.38
CA MET A 177 21.57 5.85 8.53
C MET A 177 22.04 7.20 8.03
#